data_8cb09fb940bafc278defe5ddc1c0b66c
#
_entry.id   8cb09fb940bafc278defe5ddc1c0b66c
#
_cell.length_a   1.000
_cell.length_b   1.000
_cell.length_c   1.000
_cell.angle_alpha   90.00
_cell.angle_beta   90.00
_cell.angle_gamma   90.00
#
_symmetry.space_group_name_H-M   'P 1'
#
loop_
_entity.id
_entity.type
_entity.pdbx_description
1 polymer ?
#
loop_
_entity_poly.entity_id
_entity_poly.type
_entity_poly.pdbx_seq_one_letter_code
_entity_poly.pdbx_strand_id
1 'polypeptide(L)'
;HLRKLLRQSLVALNKSERRYTITNLGKLVLSLARQIEERSIIESGKMYVRTSHDSIEEFQSNKIIQSLVREGSMPLELAQKITEETENRIYKYQTTYLTGSLIRELVNSILLENGHEEYRHKLARLGLPVFEVQEIISKAENVDNGVEGLLFKTGQTVFAEHLLTNSLPKDVADSHLSGDLHITYPGLWPLLPDTVFINVKELIEDGLELKGKSLGVSRIPSIKTIDNLSSAVSMIISLISKESSQEVVFDELIPLLSKHSKNLAEIEQKIFDAFITSSTALKYNNTPTLVSFRIPLGTDQKIVKAVISAYRSYAKITPIPKVGLLIDYRKGRVNDVSESLSEIITLGGKIMFAKHSTSQQGIAQSQNTSSASLHLGSVSINLPRLAFESNKDETYFRARLALLLKPTISSMTLRNKGVSDLIRLGINQILAGNTQYMQRSSVSFVVNLVGLHN
;
A
#
# COMPACT_ATOMS: atom_id res chain seq x y z
N HIS A 1 15.61 31.58 -36.45
CA HIS A 1 14.32 32.02 -35.86
C HIS A 1 14.52 32.91 -34.65
N LEU A 2 15.35 32.59 -33.67
CA LEU A 2 15.56 33.32 -32.42
C LEU A 2 16.02 34.78 -32.65
N ARG A 3 16.94 35.05 -33.64
CA ARG A 3 17.38 36.39 -33.99
C ARG A 3 16.27 37.28 -34.57
N LYS A 4 15.26 36.70 -35.26
CA LYS A 4 14.08 37.43 -35.73
C LYS A 4 13.18 37.82 -34.55
N LEU A 5 12.96 36.94 -33.61
CA LEU A 5 12.16 37.22 -32.41
C LEU A 5 12.80 38.32 -31.55
N LEU A 6 14.14 38.32 -31.42
CA LEU A 6 14.89 39.39 -30.74
C LEU A 6 14.74 40.75 -31.45
N ARG A 7 14.86 40.78 -32.79
CA ARG A 7 14.68 42.02 -33.58
C ARG A 7 13.27 42.58 -33.44
N GLN A 8 12.28 41.73 -33.28
CA GLN A 8 10.87 42.12 -33.11
C GLN A 8 10.51 42.39 -31.65
N SER A 9 11.49 42.38 -30.74
CA SER A 9 11.29 42.58 -29.30
C SER A 9 10.30 41.61 -28.64
N LEU A 10 10.07 40.45 -29.27
CA LEU A 10 9.18 39.43 -28.72
C LEU A 10 9.86 38.58 -27.61
N VAL A 11 11.19 38.51 -27.68
CA VAL A 11 12.04 37.83 -26.71
C VAL A 11 13.18 38.76 -26.32
N ALA A 12 13.55 38.80 -25.07
CA ALA A 12 14.70 39.53 -24.52
C ALA A 12 15.76 38.58 -23.98
N LEU A 13 17.04 38.91 -24.10
CA LEU A 13 18.12 38.17 -23.49
C LEU A 13 18.34 38.70 -22.07
N ASN A 14 18.10 37.86 -21.08
CA ASN A 14 18.53 38.14 -19.71
C ASN A 14 20.04 37.85 -19.60
N LYS A 15 20.85 38.92 -19.57
CA LYS A 15 22.31 38.80 -19.53
C LYS A 15 22.85 38.19 -18.25
N SER A 16 22.13 38.32 -17.12
CA SER A 16 22.54 37.77 -15.81
C SER A 16 22.37 36.25 -15.78
N GLU A 17 21.33 35.73 -16.36
CA GLU A 17 21.02 34.30 -16.35
C GLU A 17 21.39 33.57 -17.66
N ARG A 18 21.90 34.30 -18.65
CA ARG A 18 22.19 33.83 -20.02
C ARG A 18 21.03 33.04 -20.64
N ARG A 19 19.78 33.46 -20.36
CA ARG A 19 18.54 32.84 -20.86
C ARG A 19 17.71 33.85 -21.62
N TYR A 20 16.95 33.35 -22.59
CA TYR A 20 15.96 34.14 -23.30
C TYR A 20 14.63 34.11 -22.55
N THR A 21 14.06 35.27 -22.29
CA THR A 21 12.75 35.44 -21.67
C THR A 21 11.79 36.08 -22.65
N ILE A 22 10.53 35.66 -22.64
CA ILE A 22 9.49 36.24 -23.47
C ILE A 22 9.11 37.65 -22.91
N THR A 23 9.03 38.66 -23.76
CA THR A 23 8.63 40.00 -23.33
C THR A 23 7.12 40.11 -23.18
N ASN A 24 6.62 41.22 -22.60
CA ASN A 24 5.19 41.49 -22.53
C ASN A 24 4.55 41.57 -23.91
N LEU A 25 5.25 42.15 -24.89
CA LEU A 25 4.83 42.15 -26.29
C LEU A 25 4.81 40.74 -26.86
N GLY A 26 5.83 39.94 -26.55
CA GLY A 26 5.87 38.53 -26.95
C GLY A 26 4.71 37.71 -26.38
N LYS A 27 4.36 37.90 -25.11
CA LYS A 27 3.18 37.28 -24.48
C LYS A 27 1.88 37.71 -25.17
N LEU A 28 1.75 38.99 -25.47
CA LEU A 28 0.58 39.52 -26.17
C LEU A 28 0.45 38.93 -27.59
N VAL A 29 1.53 38.91 -28.37
CA VAL A 29 1.53 38.30 -29.70
C VAL A 29 1.21 36.81 -29.64
N LEU A 30 1.74 36.09 -28.65
CA LEU A 30 1.44 34.66 -28.45
C LEU A 30 -0.04 34.44 -28.11
N SER A 31 -0.62 35.30 -27.26
CA SER A 31 -2.05 35.21 -26.92
C SER A 31 -2.95 35.53 -28.13
N LEU A 32 -2.60 36.56 -28.91
CA LEU A 32 -3.32 36.89 -30.14
C LEU A 32 -3.18 35.77 -31.19
N ALA A 33 -1.99 35.21 -31.36
CA ALA A 33 -1.78 34.10 -32.28
C ALA A 33 -2.66 32.88 -31.88
N ARG A 34 -2.73 32.56 -30.60
CA ARG A 34 -3.64 31.53 -30.10
C ARG A 34 -5.11 31.83 -30.35
N GLN A 35 -5.55 33.08 -30.11
CA GLN A 35 -6.93 33.48 -30.38
C GLN A 35 -7.27 33.45 -31.89
N ILE A 36 -6.32 33.76 -32.76
CA ILE A 36 -6.51 33.66 -34.22
C ILE A 36 -6.60 32.18 -34.62
N GLU A 37 -5.72 31.36 -34.10
CA GLU A 37 -5.74 29.90 -34.33
C GLU A 37 -7.05 29.28 -33.84
N GLU A 38 -7.53 29.64 -32.65
CA GLU A 38 -8.81 29.24 -32.09
C GLU A 38 -9.99 29.67 -32.98
N ARG A 39 -10.02 30.89 -33.44
CA ARG A 39 -11.07 31.38 -34.36
C ARG A 39 -11.02 30.70 -35.72
N SER A 40 -9.84 30.48 -36.27
CA SER A 40 -9.69 29.73 -37.52
C SER A 40 -10.19 28.28 -37.41
N ILE A 41 -9.98 27.66 -36.24
CA ILE A 41 -10.48 26.35 -35.91
C ILE A 41 -12.03 26.33 -35.87
N ILE A 42 -12.61 27.32 -35.19
CA ILE A 42 -14.07 27.47 -35.08
C ILE A 42 -14.72 27.72 -36.46
N GLU A 43 -14.12 28.57 -37.29
CA GLU A 43 -14.60 28.89 -38.64
C GLU A 43 -14.45 27.74 -39.64
N SER A 44 -13.52 26.78 -39.37
CA SER A 44 -13.32 25.62 -40.23
C SER A 44 -14.43 24.55 -40.07
N GLY A 45 -15.33 24.70 -39.11
CA GLY A 45 -16.38 23.73 -38.80
C GLY A 45 -15.88 22.38 -38.29
N LYS A 46 -14.57 22.26 -38.02
CA LYS A 46 -13.95 21.05 -37.46
C LYS A 46 -13.88 21.15 -35.96
N MET A 47 -14.22 20.08 -35.29
CA MET A 47 -14.07 19.97 -33.85
C MET A 47 -12.69 19.41 -33.47
N TYR A 48 -12.11 19.97 -32.45
CA TYR A 48 -10.81 19.56 -31.92
C TYR A 48 -10.88 19.14 -30.46
N VAL A 49 -10.07 18.19 -30.12
CA VAL A 49 -9.97 17.63 -28.76
C VAL A 49 -8.57 17.86 -28.23
N ARG A 50 -8.48 18.44 -27.04
CA ARG A 50 -7.23 18.49 -26.28
C ARG A 50 -7.00 17.13 -25.61
N THR A 51 -5.91 16.49 -25.96
CA THR A 51 -5.52 15.20 -25.39
C THR A 51 -4.88 15.38 -24.00
N SER A 52 -4.74 14.29 -23.25
CA SER A 52 -4.03 14.27 -21.97
C SER A 52 -2.53 14.61 -22.07
N HIS A 53 -1.96 14.66 -23.26
CA HIS A 53 -0.58 15.06 -23.55
C HIS A 53 -0.44 16.49 -24.08
N ASP A 54 -1.45 17.34 -23.81
CA ASP A 54 -1.50 18.75 -24.26
C ASP A 54 -1.43 18.95 -25.79
N SER A 55 -1.61 17.90 -26.58
CA SER A 55 -1.74 18.01 -28.04
C SER A 55 -3.20 18.26 -28.43
N ILE A 56 -3.39 19.02 -29.49
CA ILE A 56 -4.71 19.29 -30.10
C ILE A 56 -4.84 18.38 -31.31
N GLU A 57 -5.86 17.55 -31.33
CA GLU A 57 -6.14 16.63 -32.43
C GLU A 57 -7.57 16.84 -32.94
N GLU A 58 -7.81 16.56 -34.22
CA GLU A 58 -9.16 16.57 -34.76
C GLU A 58 -10.03 15.50 -34.07
N PHE A 59 -11.26 15.86 -33.74
CA PHE A 59 -12.19 14.94 -33.10
C PHE A 59 -12.52 13.79 -34.06
N GLN A 60 -12.35 12.58 -33.57
CA GLN A 60 -12.60 11.35 -34.30
C GLN A 60 -13.52 10.44 -33.47
N SER A 61 -14.77 10.27 -33.91
CA SER A 61 -15.73 9.36 -33.25
C SER A 61 -15.24 7.92 -33.15
N ASN A 62 -14.46 7.48 -34.14
CA ASN A 62 -13.85 6.14 -34.09
C ASN A 62 -12.98 5.89 -32.85
N LYS A 63 -12.39 6.92 -32.26
CA LYS A 63 -11.63 6.80 -31.00
C LYS A 63 -12.56 6.46 -29.83
N ILE A 64 -13.80 6.97 -29.83
CA ILE A 64 -14.80 6.61 -28.81
C ILE A 64 -15.21 5.15 -28.99
N ILE A 65 -15.51 4.72 -30.22
CA ILE A 65 -15.87 3.32 -30.52
C ILE A 65 -14.73 2.38 -30.05
N GLN A 66 -13.49 2.70 -30.41
CA GLN A 66 -12.33 1.89 -29.99
C GLN A 66 -12.19 1.81 -28.48
N SER A 67 -12.39 2.90 -27.75
CA SER A 67 -12.35 2.92 -26.29
C SER A 67 -13.48 2.06 -25.70
N LEU A 68 -14.69 2.20 -26.19
CA LEU A 68 -15.86 1.41 -25.74
C LEU A 68 -15.65 -0.10 -25.96
N VAL A 69 -15.13 -0.48 -27.12
CA VAL A 69 -14.89 -1.90 -27.44
C VAL A 69 -13.70 -2.46 -26.66
N ARG A 70 -12.56 -1.75 -26.60
CA ARG A 70 -11.32 -2.24 -25.96
C ARG A 70 -11.35 -2.17 -24.45
N GLU A 71 -11.73 -1.03 -23.88
CA GLU A 71 -11.75 -0.80 -22.44
C GLU A 71 -13.03 -1.34 -21.81
N GLY A 72 -14.18 -1.07 -22.44
CA GLY A 72 -15.50 -1.51 -21.98
C GLY A 72 -15.84 -2.97 -22.31
N SER A 73 -15.13 -3.61 -23.25
CA SER A 73 -15.52 -4.91 -23.83
C SER A 73 -16.95 -4.90 -24.37
N MET A 74 -17.37 -3.79 -24.97
CA MET A 74 -18.72 -3.57 -25.47
C MET A 74 -18.88 -4.16 -26.88
N PRO A 75 -20.05 -4.75 -27.22
CA PRO A 75 -20.36 -5.13 -28.59
C PRO A 75 -20.30 -3.93 -29.54
N LEU A 76 -19.76 -4.16 -30.75
CA LEU A 76 -19.51 -3.09 -31.71
C LEU A 76 -20.77 -2.26 -32.05
N GLU A 77 -21.92 -2.95 -32.26
CA GLU A 77 -23.18 -2.28 -32.58
C GLU A 77 -23.67 -1.34 -31.48
N LEU A 78 -23.50 -1.75 -30.21
CA LEU A 78 -23.84 -0.91 -29.07
C LEU A 78 -22.85 0.26 -28.94
N ALA A 79 -21.56 0.01 -29.13
CA ALA A 79 -20.53 1.04 -29.12
C ALA A 79 -20.77 2.12 -30.18
N GLN A 80 -21.21 1.72 -31.38
CA GLN A 80 -21.60 2.67 -32.44
C GLN A 80 -22.78 3.54 -32.02
N LYS A 81 -23.83 2.93 -31.45
CA LYS A 81 -25.01 3.64 -30.94
C LYS A 81 -24.69 4.68 -29.89
N ILE A 82 -23.90 4.30 -28.89
CA ILE A 82 -23.46 5.21 -27.82
C ILE A 82 -22.58 6.33 -28.38
N THR A 83 -21.75 6.02 -29.36
CA THR A 83 -20.89 7.02 -30.01
C THR A 83 -21.71 8.04 -30.78
N GLU A 84 -22.69 7.61 -31.57
CA GLU A 84 -23.59 8.48 -32.32
C GLU A 84 -24.37 9.43 -31.38
N GLU A 85 -24.90 8.89 -30.28
CA GLU A 85 -25.57 9.72 -29.27
C GLU A 85 -24.60 10.71 -28.61
N THR A 86 -23.35 10.29 -28.35
CA THR A 86 -22.30 11.16 -27.81
C THR A 86 -21.98 12.29 -28.77
N GLU A 87 -21.79 12.01 -30.05
CA GLU A 87 -21.57 13.02 -31.09
C GLU A 87 -22.72 14.02 -31.15
N ASN A 88 -23.95 13.55 -31.19
CA ASN A 88 -25.14 14.41 -31.22
C ASN A 88 -25.21 15.34 -30.00
N ARG A 89 -24.80 14.89 -28.83
CA ARG A 89 -24.74 15.75 -27.63
C ARG A 89 -23.59 16.77 -27.70
N ILE A 90 -22.43 16.35 -28.15
CA ILE A 90 -21.28 17.22 -28.33
C ILE A 90 -21.64 18.38 -29.26
N TYR A 91 -22.27 18.09 -30.41
CA TYR A 91 -22.70 19.12 -31.36
C TYR A 91 -23.75 20.10 -30.77
N LYS A 92 -24.64 19.59 -29.90
CA LYS A 92 -25.64 20.45 -29.23
C LYS A 92 -25.06 21.41 -28.22
N TYR A 93 -23.93 21.04 -27.56
CA TYR A 93 -23.32 21.89 -26.52
C TYR A 93 -22.54 23.09 -27.10
N GLN A 94 -22.29 23.15 -28.40
CA GLN A 94 -21.54 24.24 -29.09
C GLN A 94 -20.26 24.65 -28.33
N THR A 95 -19.62 23.67 -27.68
CA THR A 95 -18.40 23.91 -26.88
C THR A 95 -17.21 24.13 -27.79
N THR A 96 -16.50 25.20 -27.57
CA THR A 96 -15.31 25.58 -28.32
C THR A 96 -14.13 24.65 -28.04
N TYR A 97 -14.14 24.01 -26.87
CA TYR A 97 -13.07 23.11 -26.41
C TYR A 97 -13.63 21.79 -25.89
N LEU A 98 -13.20 20.72 -26.53
CA LEU A 98 -13.41 19.36 -26.05
C LEU A 98 -12.11 18.86 -25.40
N THR A 99 -12.25 18.17 -24.27
CA THR A 99 -11.17 17.39 -23.67
C THR A 99 -11.55 15.92 -23.68
N GLY A 100 -10.55 15.04 -23.72
CA GLY A 100 -10.81 13.61 -23.62
C GLY A 100 -11.56 13.25 -22.33
N SER A 101 -11.36 14.01 -21.24
CA SER A 101 -12.09 13.84 -19.98
C SER A 101 -13.57 14.18 -20.13
N LEU A 102 -13.88 15.32 -20.71
CA LEU A 102 -15.27 15.74 -20.93
C LEU A 102 -16.05 14.75 -21.83
N ILE A 103 -15.41 14.29 -22.91
CA ILE A 103 -16.00 13.26 -23.77
C ILE A 103 -16.33 12.00 -22.98
N ARG A 104 -15.40 11.55 -22.11
CA ARG A 104 -15.59 10.35 -21.28
C ARG A 104 -16.71 10.51 -20.25
N GLU A 105 -16.83 11.68 -19.63
CA GLU A 105 -17.94 12.00 -18.71
C GLU A 105 -19.29 11.98 -19.45
N LEU A 106 -19.34 12.52 -20.66
CA LEU A 106 -20.52 12.49 -21.50
C LEU A 106 -20.92 11.07 -21.89
N VAL A 107 -19.95 10.25 -22.30
CA VAL A 107 -20.16 8.82 -22.58
C VAL A 107 -20.70 8.09 -21.36
N ASN A 108 -20.11 8.35 -20.18
CA ASN A 108 -20.56 7.72 -18.93
C ASN A 108 -22.00 8.13 -18.56
N SER A 109 -22.37 9.41 -18.78
CA SER A 109 -23.76 9.87 -18.58
C SER A 109 -24.74 9.14 -19.49
N ILE A 110 -24.41 9.02 -20.78
CA ILE A 110 -25.21 8.32 -21.77
C ILE A 110 -25.38 6.83 -21.41
N LEU A 111 -24.30 6.19 -20.95
CA LEU A 111 -24.35 4.78 -20.52
C LEU A 111 -25.30 4.59 -19.33
N LEU A 112 -25.27 5.50 -18.35
CA LEU A 112 -26.18 5.45 -17.20
C LEU A 112 -27.64 5.67 -17.61
N GLU A 113 -27.91 6.67 -18.46
CA GLU A 113 -29.24 6.98 -18.93
C GLU A 113 -29.87 5.83 -19.75
N ASN A 114 -29.03 5.08 -20.46
CA ASN A 114 -29.43 3.92 -21.24
C ASN A 114 -29.42 2.59 -20.44
N GLY A 115 -29.16 2.62 -19.13
CA GLY A 115 -29.16 1.43 -18.26
C GLY A 115 -27.94 0.51 -18.43
N HIS A 116 -26.87 0.99 -19.03
CA HIS A 116 -25.64 0.25 -19.29
C HIS A 116 -24.56 0.46 -18.21
N GLU A 117 -24.94 0.33 -16.94
CA GLU A 117 -24.07 0.61 -15.78
C GLU A 117 -22.81 -0.27 -15.76
N GLU A 118 -22.90 -1.51 -16.22
CA GLU A 118 -21.76 -2.46 -16.26
C GLU A 118 -20.59 -1.95 -17.11
N TYR A 119 -20.88 -1.31 -18.25
CA TYR A 119 -19.85 -0.74 -19.13
C TYR A 119 -19.28 0.55 -18.55
N ARG A 120 -20.11 1.36 -17.89
CA ARG A 120 -19.63 2.55 -17.18
C ARG A 120 -18.57 2.20 -16.13
N HIS A 121 -18.77 1.13 -15.34
CA HIS A 121 -17.78 0.69 -14.35
C HIS A 121 -16.42 0.39 -14.98
N LYS A 122 -16.40 -0.26 -16.13
CA LYS A 122 -15.15 -0.59 -16.85
C LYS A 122 -14.47 0.64 -17.44
N LEU A 123 -15.25 1.67 -17.80
CA LEU A 123 -14.77 2.93 -18.39
C LEU A 123 -14.47 4.01 -17.35
N ALA A 124 -14.79 3.77 -16.08
CA ALA A 124 -14.55 4.72 -15.00
C ALA A 124 -13.05 5.03 -14.89
N ARG A 125 -12.73 6.30 -14.71
CA ARG A 125 -11.38 6.72 -14.34
C ARG A 125 -11.21 6.60 -12.85
N LEU A 126 -10.14 5.94 -12.45
CA LEU A 126 -9.66 5.98 -11.08
C LEU A 126 -8.78 7.22 -10.91
N GLY A 127 -8.99 7.95 -9.85
CA GLY A 127 -8.16 9.12 -9.58
C GLY A 127 -8.78 10.03 -8.52
N LEU A 128 -7.97 10.96 -8.04
CA LEU A 128 -8.38 11.93 -7.04
C LEU A 128 -8.96 13.17 -7.71
N PRO A 129 -10.05 13.74 -7.18
CA PRO A 129 -10.51 15.08 -7.54
C PRO A 129 -9.41 16.12 -7.34
N VAL A 130 -9.39 17.16 -8.18
CA VAL A 130 -8.36 18.23 -8.08
C VAL A 130 -8.33 18.85 -6.68
N PHE A 131 -9.50 19.03 -6.07
CA PHE A 131 -9.61 19.55 -4.70
C PHE A 131 -8.91 18.67 -3.68
N GLU A 132 -9.06 17.34 -3.75
CA GLU A 132 -8.40 16.40 -2.82
C GLU A 132 -6.88 16.40 -3.00
N VAL A 133 -6.39 16.49 -4.24
CA VAL A 133 -4.95 16.61 -4.50
C VAL A 133 -4.41 17.91 -3.88
N GLN A 134 -5.12 19.02 -4.02
CA GLN A 134 -4.75 20.29 -3.39
C GLN A 134 -4.78 20.19 -1.86
N GLU A 135 -5.77 19.49 -1.30
CA GLU A 135 -5.85 19.25 0.14
C GLU A 135 -4.68 18.41 0.66
N ILE A 136 -4.31 17.33 -0.05
CA ILE A 136 -3.14 16.52 0.28
C ILE A 136 -1.87 17.39 0.28
N ILE A 137 -1.68 18.24 -0.74
CA ILE A 137 -0.54 19.14 -0.82
C ILE A 137 -0.56 20.19 0.30
N SER A 138 -1.71 20.80 0.58
CA SER A 138 -1.83 21.83 1.61
C SER A 138 -1.60 21.28 3.03
N LYS A 139 -1.85 20.00 3.24
CA LYS A 139 -1.62 19.29 4.50
C LYS A 139 -0.30 18.50 4.51
N ALA A 140 0.62 18.80 3.58
CA ALA A 140 1.89 18.09 3.43
C ALA A 140 2.76 18.09 4.68
N GLU A 141 2.63 19.10 5.56
CA GLU A 141 3.32 19.18 6.86
C GLU A 141 2.98 17.99 7.78
N ASN A 142 1.80 17.38 7.61
CA ASN A 142 1.33 16.24 8.38
C ASN A 142 1.61 14.89 7.70
N VAL A 143 2.31 14.89 6.54
CA VAL A 143 2.65 13.67 5.82
C VAL A 143 4.07 13.25 6.17
N ASP A 144 4.20 12.07 6.74
CA ASP A 144 5.51 11.45 6.96
C ASP A 144 6.23 11.25 5.62
N ASN A 145 7.56 11.40 5.64
CA ASN A 145 8.44 11.14 4.49
C ASN A 145 8.31 12.10 3.28
N GLY A 146 7.80 13.31 3.48
CA GLY A 146 7.84 14.37 2.48
C GLY A 146 7.20 13.99 1.14
N VAL A 147 7.90 14.25 0.02
CA VAL A 147 7.38 14.02 -1.33
C VAL A 147 7.02 12.56 -1.60
N GLU A 148 7.85 11.61 -1.15
CA GLU A 148 7.56 10.18 -1.32
C GLU A 148 6.28 9.78 -0.57
N GLY A 149 6.06 10.32 0.63
CA GLY A 149 4.84 10.08 1.40
C GLY A 149 3.59 10.61 0.70
N LEU A 150 3.68 11.78 0.05
CA LEU A 150 2.58 12.32 -0.76
C LEU A 150 2.24 11.42 -1.94
N LEU A 151 3.25 10.98 -2.69
CA LEU A 151 3.08 10.07 -3.82
C LEU A 151 2.50 8.72 -3.39
N PHE A 152 3.00 8.18 -2.28
CA PHE A 152 2.52 6.91 -1.72
C PHE A 152 1.06 7.01 -1.27
N LYS A 153 0.69 8.08 -0.57
CA LYS A 153 -0.70 8.32 -0.15
C LYS A 153 -1.65 8.45 -1.33
N THR A 154 -1.25 9.21 -2.35
CA THR A 154 -2.03 9.36 -3.59
C THR A 154 -2.22 8.00 -4.28
N GLY A 155 -1.14 7.22 -4.43
CA GLY A 155 -1.21 5.87 -5.00
C GLY A 155 -2.12 4.94 -4.20
N GLN A 156 -2.02 4.94 -2.87
CA GLN A 156 -2.89 4.13 -2.00
C GLN A 156 -4.37 4.46 -2.19
N THR A 157 -4.73 5.75 -2.35
CA THR A 157 -6.13 6.14 -2.56
C THR A 157 -6.67 5.61 -3.88
N VAL A 158 -5.89 5.71 -4.95
CA VAL A 158 -6.26 5.16 -6.27
C VAL A 158 -6.44 3.63 -6.22
N PHE A 159 -5.53 2.92 -5.57
CA PHE A 159 -5.65 1.46 -5.40
C PHE A 159 -6.80 1.05 -4.49
N ALA A 160 -7.11 1.84 -3.45
CA ALA A 160 -8.27 1.61 -2.60
C ALA A 160 -9.58 1.76 -3.37
N GLU A 161 -9.71 2.81 -4.17
CA GLU A 161 -10.86 3.02 -5.04
C GLU A 161 -11.01 1.88 -6.05
N HIS A 162 -9.92 1.48 -6.70
CA HIS A 162 -9.93 0.34 -7.62
C HIS A 162 -10.36 -0.96 -6.92
N LEU A 163 -9.87 -1.21 -5.72
CA LEU A 163 -10.25 -2.39 -4.93
C LEU A 163 -11.77 -2.41 -4.67
N LEU A 164 -12.29 -1.30 -4.14
CA LEU A 164 -13.69 -1.22 -3.71
C LEU A 164 -14.68 -1.21 -4.87
N THR A 165 -14.31 -0.60 -6.00
CA THR A 165 -15.23 -0.42 -7.14
C THR A 165 -15.14 -1.54 -8.18
N ASN A 166 -13.96 -2.16 -8.35
CA ASN A 166 -13.72 -3.08 -9.47
C ASN A 166 -13.25 -4.48 -9.06
N SER A 167 -12.58 -4.63 -7.91
CA SER A 167 -11.93 -5.90 -7.57
C SER A 167 -12.71 -6.73 -6.58
N LEU A 168 -13.36 -6.10 -5.60
CA LEU A 168 -14.15 -6.79 -4.59
C LEU A 168 -15.54 -7.16 -5.12
N PRO A 169 -16.11 -8.30 -4.71
CA PRO A 169 -17.53 -8.55 -4.83
C PRO A 169 -18.35 -7.44 -4.16
N LYS A 170 -19.49 -7.11 -4.73
CA LYS A 170 -20.32 -6.00 -4.27
C LYS A 170 -20.72 -6.13 -2.80
N ASP A 171 -21.07 -7.32 -2.34
CA ASP A 171 -21.44 -7.60 -0.94
C ASP A 171 -20.30 -7.34 0.03
N VAL A 172 -19.03 -7.57 -0.37
CA VAL A 172 -17.85 -7.27 0.43
C VAL A 172 -17.59 -5.76 0.47
N ALA A 173 -17.64 -5.10 -0.69
CA ALA A 173 -17.44 -3.66 -0.78
C ALA A 173 -18.52 -2.90 0.00
N ASP A 174 -19.79 -3.27 -0.16
CA ASP A 174 -20.91 -2.68 0.58
C ASP A 174 -20.76 -2.88 2.09
N SER A 175 -20.35 -4.08 2.54
CA SER A 175 -20.12 -4.36 3.97
C SER A 175 -18.95 -3.54 4.54
N HIS A 176 -17.92 -3.25 3.74
CA HIS A 176 -16.82 -2.39 4.15
C HIS A 176 -17.27 -0.92 4.24
N LEU A 177 -18.00 -0.44 3.25
CA LEU A 177 -18.51 0.94 3.19
C LEU A 177 -19.58 1.21 4.25
N SER A 178 -20.41 0.22 4.59
CA SER A 178 -21.39 0.32 5.68
C SER A 178 -20.73 0.28 7.07
N GLY A 179 -19.49 -0.23 7.18
CA GLY A 179 -18.78 -0.40 8.44
C GLY A 179 -19.10 -1.68 9.21
N ASP A 180 -19.78 -2.64 8.60
CA ASP A 180 -20.02 -3.99 9.16
C ASP A 180 -18.73 -4.82 9.16
N LEU A 181 -17.96 -4.68 8.07
CA LEU A 181 -16.61 -5.21 7.93
C LEU A 181 -15.60 -4.07 7.79
N HIS A 182 -14.37 -4.33 8.19
CA HIS A 182 -13.27 -3.40 7.94
C HIS A 182 -12.09 -4.11 7.30
N ILE A 183 -11.67 -3.60 6.13
CA ILE A 183 -10.45 -3.98 5.43
C ILE A 183 -9.39 -2.93 5.76
N THR A 184 -8.34 -3.35 6.45
CA THR A 184 -7.25 -2.44 6.83
C THR A 184 -6.37 -2.14 5.62
N TYR A 185 -6.01 -0.88 5.43
CA TYR A 185 -5.18 -0.39 4.31
C TYR A 185 -5.66 -0.89 2.93
N PRO A 186 -6.88 -0.55 2.49
CA PRO A 186 -7.46 -1.08 1.26
C PRO A 186 -6.59 -0.82 0.02
N GLY A 187 -5.81 0.26 0.00
CA GLY A 187 -4.86 0.55 -1.08
C GLY A 187 -3.64 -0.38 -1.15
N LEU A 188 -3.28 -1.02 -0.04
CA LEU A 188 -2.19 -2.01 0.02
C LEU A 188 -2.71 -3.44 0.01
N TRP A 189 -3.96 -3.62 0.38
CA TRP A 189 -4.58 -4.92 0.57
C TRP A 189 -4.47 -5.89 -0.62
N PRO A 190 -4.63 -5.46 -1.89
CA PRO A 190 -4.44 -6.36 -3.03
C PRO A 190 -2.96 -6.59 -3.38
N LEU A 191 -2.03 -5.79 -2.83
CA LEU A 191 -0.66 -5.74 -3.28
C LEU A 191 0.31 -6.47 -2.34
N LEU A 192 0.07 -6.42 -1.03
CA LEU A 192 1.00 -6.86 0.00
C LEU A 192 0.32 -7.80 1.00
N PRO A 193 1.03 -8.81 1.53
CA PRO A 193 0.56 -9.54 2.71
C PRO A 193 0.51 -8.62 3.93
N ASP A 194 -0.31 -8.93 4.92
CA ASP A 194 -0.39 -8.16 6.16
C ASP A 194 0.84 -8.36 7.04
N THR A 195 1.21 -9.62 7.27
CA THR A 195 2.34 -9.96 8.13
C THR A 195 3.25 -10.98 7.47
N VAL A 196 4.55 -10.73 7.55
CA VAL A 196 5.59 -11.65 7.10
C VAL A 196 6.37 -12.14 8.32
N PHE A 197 6.46 -13.46 8.50
CA PHE A 197 7.28 -14.07 9.54
C PHE A 197 8.61 -14.54 8.95
N ILE A 198 9.72 -14.20 9.60
CA ILE A 198 11.05 -14.44 9.08
C ILE A 198 11.88 -15.16 10.13
N ASN A 199 12.46 -16.29 9.76
CA ASN A 199 13.48 -16.94 10.53
C ASN A 199 14.81 -16.22 10.36
N VAL A 200 15.17 -15.39 11.36
CA VAL A 200 16.40 -14.58 11.32
C VAL A 200 17.65 -15.46 11.24
N LYS A 201 17.62 -16.61 11.93
CA LYS A 201 18.77 -17.53 11.95
C LYS A 201 19.08 -18.04 10.55
N GLU A 202 18.08 -18.58 9.86
CA GLU A 202 18.27 -19.10 8.49
C GLU A 202 18.65 -18.00 7.52
N LEU A 203 17.95 -16.86 7.61
CA LEU A 203 18.24 -15.73 6.77
C LEU A 203 19.69 -15.25 6.90
N ILE A 204 20.24 -15.28 8.11
CA ILE A 204 21.62 -14.87 8.37
C ILE A 204 22.62 -15.98 7.98
N GLU A 205 22.32 -17.23 8.23
CA GLU A 205 23.19 -18.36 7.91
C GLU A 205 23.22 -18.62 6.39
N ASP A 206 22.10 -18.54 5.69
CA ASP A 206 21.98 -18.87 4.28
C ASP A 206 22.06 -17.64 3.36
N GLY A 207 21.81 -16.44 3.91
CA GLY A 207 21.67 -15.20 3.16
C GLY A 207 20.28 -15.07 2.52
N LEU A 208 20.07 -13.99 1.77
CA LEU A 208 18.80 -13.64 1.15
C LEU A 208 18.93 -13.49 -0.35
N GLU A 209 18.16 -14.21 -1.13
CA GLU A 209 18.05 -13.99 -2.57
C GLU A 209 17.15 -12.79 -2.88
N LEU A 210 17.60 -11.92 -3.76
CA LEU A 210 16.88 -10.76 -4.23
C LEU A 210 16.50 -10.95 -5.69
N LYS A 211 15.21 -11.05 -5.99
CA LYS A 211 14.71 -11.07 -7.37
C LYS A 211 14.30 -9.67 -7.78
N GLY A 212 14.77 -9.19 -8.88
CA GLY A 212 14.40 -7.89 -9.43
C GLY A 212 15.52 -7.27 -10.25
N LYS A 213 15.17 -6.71 -11.40
CA LYS A 213 16.14 -6.12 -12.33
C LYS A 213 16.77 -4.82 -11.85
N SER A 214 16.17 -4.18 -10.84
CA SER A 214 16.55 -2.83 -10.40
C SER A 214 17.51 -2.78 -9.20
N LEU A 215 17.74 -3.89 -8.51
CA LEU A 215 18.47 -3.86 -7.23
C LEU A 215 20.00 -3.90 -7.36
N GLY A 216 20.56 -4.11 -8.54
CA GLY A 216 22.02 -4.17 -8.73
C GLY A 216 22.75 -5.28 -7.96
N VAL A 217 22.09 -5.85 -6.94
CA VAL A 217 22.58 -6.95 -6.10
C VAL A 217 21.57 -8.08 -6.14
N SER A 218 21.99 -9.29 -6.49
CA SER A 218 21.13 -10.46 -6.60
C SER A 218 21.01 -11.28 -5.32
N ARG A 219 21.93 -11.08 -4.36
CA ARG A 219 21.96 -11.84 -3.10
C ARG A 219 22.63 -11.06 -1.99
N ILE A 220 22.06 -11.12 -0.78
CA ILE A 220 22.72 -10.74 0.45
C ILE A 220 23.46 -11.98 0.96
N PRO A 221 24.79 -11.94 1.15
CA PRO A 221 25.55 -13.09 1.58
C PRO A 221 25.26 -13.45 3.05
N SER A 222 25.58 -14.68 3.42
CA SER A 222 25.51 -15.16 4.81
C SER A 222 26.39 -14.33 5.75
N ILE A 223 25.94 -14.16 6.98
CA ILE A 223 26.62 -13.37 8.00
C ILE A 223 27.24 -14.30 9.03
N LYS A 224 28.54 -14.15 9.23
CA LYS A 224 29.33 -15.08 10.06
C LYS A 224 29.65 -14.55 11.45
N THR A 225 29.46 -13.25 11.71
CA THR A 225 29.84 -12.62 12.97
C THR A 225 28.73 -11.76 13.55
N ILE A 226 28.67 -11.68 14.87
CA ILE A 226 27.68 -10.85 15.58
C ILE A 226 27.88 -9.34 15.30
N ASP A 227 29.10 -8.93 14.97
CA ASP A 227 29.40 -7.54 14.63
C ASP A 227 28.59 -7.02 13.44
N ASN A 228 28.32 -7.89 12.49
CA ASN A 228 27.55 -7.54 11.29
C ASN A 228 26.03 -7.74 11.47
N LEU A 229 25.59 -8.23 12.64
CA LEU A 229 24.20 -8.55 12.90
C LEU A 229 23.29 -7.32 12.79
N SER A 230 23.65 -6.21 13.42
CA SER A 230 22.83 -5.00 13.43
C SER A 230 22.66 -4.42 12.02
N SER A 231 23.75 -4.37 11.25
CA SER A 231 23.72 -3.89 9.86
C SER A 231 22.89 -4.79 8.97
N ALA A 232 23.03 -6.10 9.11
CA ALA A 232 22.29 -7.09 8.34
C ALA A 232 20.79 -7.06 8.67
N VAL A 233 20.44 -7.07 9.95
CA VAL A 233 19.04 -6.99 10.39
C VAL A 233 18.41 -5.70 9.85
N SER A 234 19.10 -4.56 9.94
CA SER A 234 18.59 -3.28 9.46
C SER A 234 18.41 -3.26 7.93
N MET A 235 19.34 -3.85 7.18
CA MET A 235 19.23 -3.97 5.72
C MET A 235 18.04 -4.85 5.34
N ILE A 236 17.88 -5.98 5.98
CA ILE A 236 16.77 -6.89 5.76
C ILE A 236 15.44 -6.22 6.10
N ILE A 237 15.37 -5.51 7.25
CA ILE A 237 14.19 -4.77 7.65
C ILE A 237 13.83 -3.72 6.60
N SER A 238 14.79 -2.95 6.11
CA SER A 238 14.54 -1.89 5.11
C SER A 238 13.97 -2.43 3.79
N LEU A 239 14.31 -3.65 3.44
CA LEU A 239 13.81 -4.31 2.24
C LEU A 239 12.43 -4.96 2.46
N ILE A 240 12.32 -5.78 3.51
CA ILE A 240 11.13 -6.61 3.77
C ILE A 240 9.93 -5.79 4.26
N SER A 241 10.17 -4.70 5.00
CA SER A 241 9.08 -3.82 5.43
C SER A 241 8.32 -3.16 4.27
N LYS A 242 8.92 -3.11 3.08
CA LYS A 242 8.25 -2.65 1.86
C LYS A 242 7.34 -3.72 1.23
N GLU A 243 7.48 -4.96 1.64
CA GLU A 243 6.70 -6.10 1.13
C GLU A 243 5.65 -6.62 2.14
N SER A 244 5.38 -5.86 3.21
CA SER A 244 4.32 -6.13 4.19
C SER A 244 3.49 -4.87 4.43
N SER A 245 2.19 -5.00 4.60
CA SER A 245 1.30 -3.86 4.84
C SER A 245 1.13 -3.51 6.32
N GLN A 246 1.42 -4.43 7.25
CA GLN A 246 1.19 -4.20 8.68
C GLN A 246 2.40 -4.55 9.54
N GLU A 247 2.97 -5.76 9.41
CA GLU A 247 4.00 -6.19 10.34
C GLU A 247 5.00 -7.16 9.71
N VAL A 248 6.25 -7.04 10.13
CA VAL A 248 7.28 -8.06 9.90
C VAL A 248 7.71 -8.61 11.24
N VAL A 249 7.58 -9.92 11.45
CA VAL A 249 7.96 -10.60 12.68
C VAL A 249 9.24 -11.38 12.46
N PHE A 250 10.27 -11.04 13.22
CA PHE A 250 11.54 -11.78 13.24
C PHE A 250 11.53 -12.83 14.34
N ASP A 251 11.69 -14.09 13.94
CA ASP A 251 11.78 -15.23 14.85
C ASP A 251 13.22 -15.79 14.93
N GLU A 252 13.50 -16.68 15.87
CA GLU A 252 14.79 -17.35 16.08
C GLU A 252 15.98 -16.42 16.43
N LEU A 253 15.70 -15.20 16.92
CA LEU A 253 16.76 -14.26 17.34
C LEU A 253 17.54 -14.78 18.55
N ILE A 254 16.87 -15.35 19.57
CA ILE A 254 17.51 -15.81 20.80
C ILE A 254 18.49 -16.97 20.56
N PRO A 255 18.11 -18.03 19.80
CA PRO A 255 19.03 -19.10 19.42
C PRO A 255 20.24 -18.60 18.61
N LEU A 256 20.03 -17.61 17.73
CA LEU A 256 21.11 -17.00 16.97
C LEU A 256 22.12 -16.32 17.89
N LEU A 257 21.65 -15.51 18.83
CA LEU A 257 22.51 -14.80 19.78
C LEU A 257 23.28 -15.76 20.66
N SER A 258 22.63 -16.82 21.15
CA SER A 258 23.28 -17.88 21.95
C SER A 258 24.44 -18.57 21.24
N LYS A 259 24.37 -18.67 19.93
CA LYS A 259 25.39 -19.31 19.09
C LYS A 259 26.60 -18.42 18.89
N HIS A 260 26.41 -17.10 18.78
CA HIS A 260 27.45 -16.17 18.33
C HIS A 260 28.19 -15.46 19.46
N SER A 261 27.59 -15.28 20.64
CA SER A 261 28.26 -14.67 21.79
C SER A 261 27.79 -15.25 23.13
N LYS A 262 28.69 -15.30 24.10
CA LYS A 262 28.41 -15.60 25.51
C LYS A 262 28.49 -14.36 26.41
N ASN A 263 28.95 -13.23 25.87
CA ASN A 263 29.06 -11.97 26.59
C ASN A 263 27.71 -11.23 26.56
N LEU A 264 27.02 -11.22 27.68
CA LEU A 264 25.69 -10.61 27.80
C LEU A 264 25.70 -9.10 27.57
N ALA A 265 26.72 -8.40 27.98
CA ALA A 265 26.84 -6.94 27.77
C ALA A 265 27.05 -6.59 26.30
N GLU A 266 27.82 -7.42 25.59
CA GLU A 266 27.99 -7.29 24.15
C GLU A 266 26.65 -7.57 23.38
N ILE A 267 25.92 -8.60 23.77
CA ILE A 267 24.61 -8.91 23.21
C ILE A 267 23.65 -7.74 23.44
N GLU A 268 23.55 -7.23 24.67
CA GLU A 268 22.69 -6.09 25.01
C GLU A 268 22.99 -4.88 24.14
N GLN A 269 24.27 -4.50 24.00
CA GLN A 269 24.66 -3.37 23.17
C GLN A 269 24.34 -3.59 21.68
N LYS A 270 24.69 -4.74 21.12
CA LYS A 270 24.46 -5.03 19.71
C LYS A 270 22.96 -5.08 19.35
N ILE A 271 22.12 -5.58 20.25
CA ILE A 271 20.67 -5.59 20.08
C ILE A 271 20.08 -4.19 20.23
N PHE A 272 20.58 -3.39 21.17
CA PHE A 272 20.20 -1.98 21.27
C PHE A 272 20.51 -1.23 19.96
N ASP A 273 21.72 -1.38 19.42
CA ASP A 273 22.13 -0.78 18.16
C ASP A 273 21.24 -1.26 16.99
N ALA A 274 20.85 -2.54 16.99
CA ALA A 274 19.96 -3.10 16.00
C ALA A 274 18.53 -2.47 16.07
N PHE A 275 18.02 -2.20 17.26
CA PHE A 275 16.72 -1.50 17.42
C PHE A 275 16.80 -0.06 16.91
N ILE A 276 17.86 0.67 17.23
CA ILE A 276 18.07 2.05 16.78
C ILE A 276 18.17 2.11 15.25
N THR A 277 19.04 1.28 14.67
CA THR A 277 19.23 1.28 13.19
C THR A 277 17.99 0.80 12.45
N SER A 278 17.27 -0.18 12.99
CA SER A 278 15.99 -0.64 12.44
C SER A 278 14.94 0.47 12.47
N SER A 279 14.82 1.17 13.59
CA SER A 279 13.89 2.28 13.75
C SER A 279 14.19 3.43 12.78
N THR A 280 15.48 3.72 12.58
CA THR A 280 15.93 4.73 11.61
C THR A 280 15.62 4.30 10.19
N ALA A 281 15.86 3.04 9.82
CA ALA A 281 15.53 2.51 8.51
C ALA A 281 14.02 2.56 8.23
N LEU A 282 13.18 2.24 9.22
CA LEU A 282 11.72 2.29 9.10
C LEU A 282 11.15 3.71 9.02
N LYS A 283 11.86 4.71 9.57
CA LYS A 283 11.43 6.11 9.49
C LYS A 283 11.31 6.60 8.04
N TYR A 284 12.17 6.10 7.16
CA TYR A 284 12.20 6.48 5.75
C TYR A 284 11.37 5.56 4.85
N ASN A 285 10.70 4.57 5.41
CA ASN A 285 9.78 3.72 4.67
C ASN A 285 8.37 4.31 4.70
N ASN A 286 7.75 4.43 3.53
CA ASN A 286 6.38 4.94 3.39
C ASN A 286 5.30 3.95 3.81
N THR A 287 5.69 2.73 4.21
CA THR A 287 4.74 1.71 4.66
C THR A 287 4.41 1.88 6.14
N PRO A 288 3.18 1.59 6.58
CA PRO A 288 2.79 1.61 7.98
C PRO A 288 3.40 0.46 8.79
N THR A 289 4.28 -0.32 8.19
CA THR A 289 4.80 -1.58 8.69
C THR A 289 5.52 -1.42 10.02
N LEU A 290 5.18 -2.30 10.95
CA LEU A 290 5.87 -2.50 12.22
C LEU A 290 6.89 -3.63 12.09
N VAL A 291 7.90 -3.60 12.92
CA VAL A 291 8.84 -4.71 13.06
C VAL A 291 8.78 -5.24 14.48
N SER A 292 8.54 -6.53 14.62
CA SER A 292 8.47 -7.18 15.91
C SER A 292 9.49 -8.32 16.01
N PHE A 293 10.20 -8.37 17.13
CA PHE A 293 11.09 -9.49 17.43
C PHE A 293 10.40 -10.44 18.39
N ARG A 294 10.25 -11.70 17.97
CA ARG A 294 9.65 -12.73 18.82
C ARG A 294 10.63 -13.20 19.88
N ILE A 295 10.22 -13.12 21.12
CA ILE A 295 11.00 -13.48 22.31
C ILE A 295 10.33 -14.62 23.04
N PRO A 296 10.78 -15.88 22.84
CA PRO A 296 10.23 -17.04 23.54
C PRO A 296 10.77 -17.11 24.96
N LEU A 297 9.91 -16.90 25.97
CA LEU A 297 10.31 -16.95 27.40
C LEU A 297 10.76 -18.33 27.89
N GLY A 298 10.62 -19.38 27.08
CA GLY A 298 11.07 -20.75 27.41
C GLY A 298 12.54 -21.04 27.07
N THR A 299 13.26 -20.10 26.46
CA THR A 299 14.63 -20.27 25.99
C THR A 299 15.67 -19.75 27.01
N ASP A 300 16.87 -19.42 26.56
CA ASP A 300 17.97 -18.88 27.42
C ASP A 300 17.54 -17.61 28.15
N GLN A 301 17.25 -17.72 29.45
CA GLN A 301 16.75 -16.63 30.28
C GLN A 301 17.73 -15.47 30.42
N LYS A 302 19.04 -15.72 30.35
CA LYS A 302 20.05 -14.66 30.46
C LYS A 302 20.02 -13.78 29.23
N ILE A 303 19.92 -14.39 28.04
CA ILE A 303 19.85 -13.66 26.79
C ILE A 303 18.47 -12.96 26.66
N VAL A 304 17.38 -13.61 27.05
CA VAL A 304 16.05 -12.98 27.08
C VAL A 304 16.07 -11.71 27.92
N LYS A 305 16.65 -11.76 29.13
CA LYS A 305 16.78 -10.57 30.00
C LYS A 305 17.65 -9.47 29.36
N ALA A 306 18.75 -9.85 28.71
CA ALA A 306 19.60 -8.87 28.00
C ALA A 306 18.85 -8.18 26.85
N VAL A 307 18.08 -8.93 26.06
CA VAL A 307 17.26 -8.36 24.97
C VAL A 307 16.16 -7.45 25.51
N ILE A 308 15.48 -7.83 26.59
CA ILE A 308 14.46 -7.00 27.26
C ILE A 308 15.08 -5.73 27.82
N SER A 309 16.28 -5.81 28.42
CA SER A 309 17.04 -4.65 28.93
C SER A 309 17.42 -3.71 27.80
N ALA A 310 17.94 -4.24 26.68
CA ALA A 310 18.23 -3.46 25.48
C ALA A 310 16.99 -2.72 24.95
N TYR A 311 15.84 -3.42 24.89
CA TYR A 311 14.61 -2.82 24.44
C TYR A 311 14.08 -1.74 25.41
N ARG A 312 14.22 -1.95 26.72
CA ARG A 312 13.92 -0.92 27.73
C ARG A 312 14.73 0.36 27.51
N SER A 313 16.03 0.23 27.25
CA SER A 313 16.91 1.36 26.94
C SER A 313 16.49 2.06 25.64
N TYR A 314 16.08 1.30 24.62
CA TYR A 314 15.53 1.80 23.38
C TYR A 314 14.20 2.57 23.59
N ALA A 315 13.26 2.02 24.38
CA ALA A 315 11.96 2.64 24.66
C ALA A 315 12.12 4.00 25.37
N LYS A 316 13.15 4.18 26.21
CA LYS A 316 13.41 5.46 26.88
C LYS A 316 13.71 6.62 25.94
N ILE A 317 14.27 6.33 24.76
CA ILE A 317 14.66 7.36 23.78
C ILE A 317 13.75 7.43 22.56
N THR A 318 12.76 6.53 22.48
CA THR A 318 11.86 6.42 21.31
C THR A 318 10.40 6.47 21.76
N PRO A 319 9.75 7.65 21.76
CA PRO A 319 8.40 7.81 22.31
C PRO A 319 7.31 7.06 21.51
N ILE A 320 7.53 6.83 20.21
CA ILE A 320 6.58 6.10 19.33
C ILE A 320 7.38 5.06 18.53
N PRO A 321 7.68 3.90 19.12
CA PRO A 321 8.51 2.90 18.45
C PRO A 321 7.78 2.22 17.31
N LYS A 322 8.46 2.09 16.15
CA LYS A 322 8.04 1.21 15.03
C LYS A 322 8.61 -0.22 15.18
N VAL A 323 9.51 -0.42 16.13
CA VAL A 323 10.06 -1.72 16.51
C VAL A 323 9.41 -2.15 17.83
N GLY A 324 9.00 -3.39 17.94
CA GLY A 324 8.34 -3.96 19.10
C GLY A 324 8.88 -5.33 19.49
N LEU A 325 8.39 -5.85 20.61
CA LEU A 325 8.64 -7.20 21.05
C LEU A 325 7.35 -8.01 21.04
N LEU A 326 7.39 -9.18 20.43
CA LEU A 326 6.33 -10.20 20.52
C LEU A 326 6.76 -11.24 21.57
N ILE A 327 6.22 -11.11 22.76
CA ILE A 327 6.53 -12.01 23.87
C ILE A 327 5.73 -13.29 23.74
N ASP A 328 6.42 -14.39 23.42
CA ASP A 328 5.83 -15.72 23.39
C ASP A 328 5.98 -16.37 24.77
N TYR A 329 4.87 -16.50 25.48
CA TYR A 329 4.90 -16.91 26.88
C TYR A 329 4.26 -18.28 27.11
N ARG A 330 4.85 -19.02 28.07
CA ARG A 330 4.26 -20.18 28.70
C ARG A 330 3.81 -19.82 30.11
N LYS A 331 2.77 -20.46 30.59
CA LYS A 331 2.24 -20.28 31.96
C LYS A 331 3.38 -20.39 33.00
N GLY A 332 3.55 -19.38 33.85
CA GLY A 332 4.55 -19.33 34.93
C GLY A 332 5.87 -18.62 34.59
N ARG A 333 6.20 -18.33 33.34
CA ARG A 333 7.47 -17.70 32.95
C ARG A 333 7.40 -16.16 32.79
N VAL A 334 6.21 -15.58 32.73
CA VAL A 334 6.03 -14.13 32.59
C VAL A 334 6.49 -13.40 33.85
N ASN A 335 6.32 -14.02 35.03
CA ASN A 335 6.66 -13.40 36.32
C ASN A 335 8.15 -12.98 36.39
N ASP A 336 9.05 -13.74 35.76
CA ASP A 336 10.49 -13.49 35.78
C ASP A 336 10.90 -12.18 35.08
N VAL A 337 10.05 -11.62 34.23
CA VAL A 337 10.30 -10.44 33.41
C VAL A 337 9.16 -9.40 33.49
N SER A 338 8.12 -9.66 34.27
CA SER A 338 6.89 -8.85 34.34
C SER A 338 7.17 -7.39 34.73
N GLU A 339 8.05 -7.13 35.67
CA GLU A 339 8.42 -5.79 36.11
C GLU A 339 9.06 -5.00 34.97
N SER A 340 10.04 -5.59 34.28
CA SER A 340 10.71 -4.95 33.13
C SER A 340 9.75 -4.71 31.98
N LEU A 341 8.81 -5.63 31.69
CA LEU A 341 7.80 -5.45 30.66
C LEU A 341 6.80 -4.33 31.03
N SER A 342 6.40 -4.26 32.30
CA SER A 342 5.53 -3.18 32.79
C SER A 342 6.20 -1.81 32.67
N GLU A 343 7.47 -1.70 33.03
CA GLU A 343 8.25 -0.47 32.84
C GLU A 343 8.32 -0.06 31.35
N ILE A 344 8.58 -1.01 30.47
CA ILE A 344 8.62 -0.77 29.00
C ILE A 344 7.28 -0.24 28.50
N ILE A 345 6.17 -0.84 28.91
CA ILE A 345 4.82 -0.39 28.53
C ILE A 345 4.56 1.03 29.02
N THR A 346 4.96 1.34 30.26
CA THR A 346 4.82 2.69 30.83
C THR A 346 5.65 3.73 30.07
N LEU A 347 6.80 3.34 29.53
CA LEU A 347 7.64 4.17 28.66
C LEU A 347 7.08 4.35 27.23
N GLY A 348 5.97 3.73 26.89
CA GLY A 348 5.40 3.74 25.54
C GLY A 348 5.99 2.68 24.60
N GLY A 349 6.76 1.74 25.13
CA GLY A 349 7.32 0.63 24.37
C GLY A 349 6.22 -0.30 23.82
N LYS A 350 6.43 -0.85 22.62
CA LYS A 350 5.48 -1.70 21.95
C LYS A 350 5.70 -3.16 22.30
N ILE A 351 4.80 -3.72 23.08
CA ILE A 351 4.83 -5.12 23.50
C ILE A 351 3.52 -5.80 23.11
N MET A 352 3.64 -6.94 22.46
CA MET A 352 2.54 -7.86 22.19
C MET A 352 2.79 -9.19 22.88
N PHE A 353 1.72 -9.87 23.26
CA PHE A 353 1.79 -11.16 23.93
C PHE A 353 1.19 -12.24 23.03
N ALA A 354 1.94 -13.31 22.77
CA ALA A 354 1.48 -14.51 22.11
C ALA A 354 1.49 -15.67 23.10
N LYS A 355 0.40 -16.43 23.14
CA LYS A 355 0.37 -17.66 23.95
C LYS A 355 1.05 -18.76 23.17
N HIS A 356 2.07 -19.36 23.76
CA HIS A 356 2.68 -20.56 23.19
C HIS A 356 1.65 -21.69 23.12
N SER A 357 1.27 -22.10 21.92
CA SER A 357 0.37 -23.23 21.69
C SER A 357 1.20 -24.47 21.39
N THR A 358 1.00 -25.53 22.15
CA THR A 358 1.54 -26.87 21.86
C THR A 358 0.72 -27.59 20.79
N SER A 359 -0.46 -27.08 20.47
CA SER A 359 -1.33 -27.59 19.41
C SER A 359 -1.12 -26.81 18.12
N GLN A 360 -1.05 -27.51 17.01
CA GLN A 360 -0.77 -27.03 15.65
C GLN A 360 -1.79 -26.03 15.03
N GLN A 361 -2.59 -25.38 15.85
CA GLN A 361 -3.67 -24.50 15.40
C GLN A 361 -3.49 -23.08 15.95
N GLY A 362 -2.83 -22.25 15.21
CA GLY A 362 -2.84 -20.81 15.45
C GLY A 362 -1.47 -20.17 15.44
N ILE A 363 -1.29 -19.22 14.54
CA ILE A 363 -0.16 -18.33 14.40
C ILE A 363 1.18 -19.06 14.30
N ALA A 364 1.55 -19.41 13.07
CA ALA A 364 2.88 -19.87 12.66
C ALA A 364 3.51 -20.99 13.48
N GLN A 365 2.98 -22.20 13.38
CA GLN A 365 3.72 -23.40 13.69
C GLN A 365 3.96 -24.22 12.43
N SER A 366 5.02 -23.90 11.72
CA SER A 366 5.72 -24.92 10.95
C SER A 366 6.83 -25.49 11.83
N GLN A 367 6.56 -26.58 12.53
CA GLN A 367 7.58 -27.25 13.34
C GLN A 367 8.64 -28.01 12.52
N ASN A 368 8.57 -28.02 11.19
CA ASN A 368 9.47 -28.81 10.34
C ASN A 368 9.87 -28.16 9.01
N THR A 369 9.61 -26.90 8.79
CA THR A 369 10.16 -26.22 7.61
C THR A 369 10.74 -24.89 8.04
N SER A 370 11.98 -24.75 7.77
CA SER A 370 12.85 -23.60 7.80
C SER A 370 12.34 -22.40 7.00
N SER A 371 11.07 -22.04 7.05
CA SER A 371 10.53 -21.01 6.20
C SER A 371 9.59 -20.09 6.95
N ALA A 372 9.68 -18.80 6.64
CA ALA A 372 8.75 -17.80 7.10
C ALA A 372 7.33 -18.15 6.67
N SER A 373 6.36 -17.86 7.49
CA SER A 373 4.96 -17.91 7.15
C SER A 373 4.43 -16.53 6.82
N LEU A 374 3.31 -16.51 6.11
CA LEU A 374 2.63 -15.28 5.71
C LEU A 374 1.24 -15.22 6.34
N HIS A 375 0.89 -14.08 6.92
CA HIS A 375 -0.51 -13.68 7.06
C HIS A 375 -0.89 -12.86 5.83
N LEU A 376 -1.71 -13.45 4.96
CA LEU A 376 -2.11 -12.75 3.74
C LEU A 376 -3.08 -11.63 4.03
N GLY A 377 -3.93 -11.76 5.05
CA GLY A 377 -4.84 -10.69 5.33
C GLY A 377 -5.64 -10.85 6.60
N SER A 378 -6.06 -9.72 7.13
CA SER A 378 -7.04 -9.60 8.18
C SER A 378 -8.29 -8.86 7.68
N VAL A 379 -9.44 -9.32 8.14
CA VAL A 379 -10.71 -8.65 8.00
C VAL A 379 -11.31 -8.52 9.39
N SER A 380 -11.74 -7.33 9.75
CA SER A 380 -12.33 -7.08 11.07
C SER A 380 -13.85 -7.03 10.97
N ILE A 381 -14.55 -7.71 11.87
CA ILE A 381 -16.01 -7.67 12.00
C ILE A 381 -16.35 -6.73 13.16
N ASN A 382 -17.22 -5.76 12.91
CA ASN A 382 -17.65 -4.75 13.88
C ASN A 382 -18.81 -5.27 14.72
N LEU A 383 -18.51 -5.96 15.82
CA LEU A 383 -19.53 -6.52 16.72
C LEU A 383 -20.38 -5.44 17.42
N PRO A 384 -19.83 -4.30 17.91
CA PRO A 384 -20.63 -3.23 18.50
C PRO A 384 -21.72 -2.71 17.57
N ARG A 385 -21.42 -2.52 16.29
CA ARG A 385 -22.40 -2.11 15.30
C ARG A 385 -23.51 -3.15 15.14
N LEU A 386 -23.15 -4.42 14.99
CA LEU A 386 -24.12 -5.51 14.91
C LEU A 386 -24.99 -5.60 16.15
N ALA A 387 -24.40 -5.45 17.34
CA ALA A 387 -25.13 -5.42 18.59
C ALA A 387 -26.12 -4.25 18.70
N PHE A 388 -25.70 -3.07 18.24
CA PHE A 388 -26.55 -1.89 18.19
C PHE A 388 -27.72 -2.09 17.23
N GLU A 389 -27.48 -2.58 16.02
CA GLU A 389 -28.51 -2.85 15.01
C GLU A 389 -29.49 -3.95 15.44
N SER A 390 -29.01 -4.92 16.20
CA SER A 390 -29.86 -6.02 16.70
C SER A 390 -30.88 -5.59 17.76
N ASN A 391 -30.71 -4.42 18.37
CA ASN A 391 -31.59 -3.89 19.41
C ASN A 391 -31.95 -4.94 20.48
N LYS A 392 -30.93 -5.69 20.96
CA LYS A 392 -31.02 -6.78 21.94
C LYS A 392 -31.70 -8.07 21.43
N ASP A 393 -31.99 -8.18 20.13
CA ASP A 393 -32.44 -9.44 19.52
C ASP A 393 -31.23 -10.34 19.21
N GLU A 394 -31.04 -11.36 20.02
CA GLU A 394 -29.93 -12.31 19.87
C GLU A 394 -30.06 -13.13 18.58
N THR A 395 -31.27 -13.45 18.15
CA THR A 395 -31.50 -14.23 16.92
C THR A 395 -31.09 -13.41 15.70
N TYR A 396 -31.48 -12.15 15.66
CA TYR A 396 -31.07 -11.22 14.63
C TYR A 396 -29.54 -11.04 14.60
N PHE A 397 -28.92 -10.82 15.78
CA PHE A 397 -27.47 -10.67 15.90
C PHE A 397 -26.72 -11.89 15.32
N ARG A 398 -27.12 -13.10 15.71
CA ARG A 398 -26.50 -14.34 15.21
C ARG A 398 -26.69 -14.52 13.70
N ALA A 399 -27.87 -14.22 13.19
CA ALA A 399 -28.16 -14.31 11.75
C ALA A 399 -27.30 -13.32 10.94
N ARG A 400 -27.21 -12.05 11.39
CA ARG A 400 -26.36 -11.03 10.74
C ARG A 400 -24.89 -11.41 10.77
N LEU A 401 -24.37 -11.88 11.90
CA LEU A 401 -22.99 -12.34 12.02
C LEU A 401 -22.70 -13.51 11.06
N ALA A 402 -23.62 -14.47 10.95
CA ALA A 402 -23.47 -15.60 10.03
C ALA A 402 -23.46 -15.11 8.56
N LEU A 403 -24.29 -14.14 8.21
CA LEU A 403 -24.31 -13.55 6.85
C LEU A 403 -23.00 -12.84 6.49
N LEU A 404 -22.30 -12.22 7.46
CA LEU A 404 -21.02 -11.56 7.23
C LEU A 404 -19.85 -12.53 7.04
N LEU A 405 -19.98 -13.80 7.46
CA LEU A 405 -18.92 -14.78 7.24
C LEU A 405 -18.66 -15.08 5.76
N LYS A 406 -19.71 -15.08 4.94
CA LYS A 406 -19.58 -15.34 3.51
C LYS A 406 -18.74 -14.27 2.78
N PRO A 407 -19.04 -12.96 2.85
CA PRO A 407 -18.20 -11.92 2.25
C PRO A 407 -16.80 -11.90 2.86
N THR A 408 -16.64 -12.20 4.15
CA THR A 408 -15.33 -12.31 4.80
C THR A 408 -14.46 -13.40 4.13
N ILE A 409 -14.99 -14.61 3.95
CA ILE A 409 -14.27 -15.72 3.31
C ILE A 409 -13.99 -15.41 1.83
N SER A 410 -14.96 -14.82 1.12
CA SER A 410 -14.79 -14.44 -0.29
C SER A 410 -13.66 -13.43 -0.46
N SER A 411 -13.57 -12.41 0.40
CA SER A 411 -12.50 -11.43 0.36
C SER A 411 -11.13 -12.05 0.58
N MET A 412 -11.00 -12.96 1.54
CA MET A 412 -9.75 -13.67 1.82
C MET A 412 -9.27 -14.52 0.64
N THR A 413 -10.20 -15.22 -0.01
CA THR A 413 -9.88 -16.04 -1.20
C THR A 413 -9.39 -15.18 -2.35
N LEU A 414 -10.04 -14.04 -2.59
CA LEU A 414 -9.64 -13.09 -3.61
C LEU A 414 -8.24 -12.52 -3.33
N ARG A 415 -7.98 -12.16 -2.09
CA ARG A 415 -6.68 -11.64 -1.68
C ARG A 415 -5.56 -12.64 -1.88
N ASN A 416 -5.79 -13.89 -1.49
CA ASN A 416 -4.80 -14.95 -1.70
C ASN A 416 -4.39 -15.04 -3.17
N LYS A 417 -5.35 -15.02 -4.07
CA LYS A 417 -5.08 -15.02 -5.51
C LYS A 417 -4.27 -13.79 -5.93
N GLY A 418 -4.70 -12.59 -5.54
CA GLY A 418 -4.06 -11.34 -5.94
C GLY A 418 -2.60 -11.25 -5.49
N VAL A 419 -2.34 -11.45 -4.19
CA VAL A 419 -0.98 -11.40 -3.63
C VAL A 419 -0.09 -12.51 -4.21
N SER A 420 -0.62 -13.72 -4.36
CA SER A 420 0.12 -14.85 -4.96
C SER A 420 0.51 -14.58 -6.41
N ASP A 421 -0.37 -13.97 -7.20
CA ASP A 421 -0.08 -13.60 -8.58
C ASP A 421 1.02 -12.52 -8.66
N LEU A 422 1.01 -11.52 -7.77
CA LEU A 422 2.04 -10.49 -7.72
C LEU A 422 3.42 -11.04 -7.31
N ILE A 423 3.45 -11.96 -6.35
CA ILE A 423 4.68 -12.65 -5.96
C ILE A 423 5.22 -13.47 -7.12
N ARG A 424 4.34 -14.21 -7.82
CA ARG A 424 4.73 -15.00 -9.02
C ARG A 424 5.26 -14.13 -10.14
N LEU A 425 4.72 -12.92 -10.33
CA LEU A 425 5.21 -11.94 -11.30
C LEU A 425 6.52 -11.26 -10.87
N GLY A 426 7.00 -11.50 -9.65
CA GLY A 426 8.26 -10.94 -9.14
C GLY A 426 8.16 -9.47 -8.74
N ILE A 427 6.94 -8.96 -8.51
CA ILE A 427 6.72 -7.58 -8.05
C ILE A 427 7.19 -7.45 -6.60
N ASN A 428 6.86 -8.41 -5.75
CA ASN A 428 7.37 -8.54 -4.40
C ASN A 428 8.72 -9.27 -4.45
N GLN A 429 9.80 -8.53 -4.58
CA GLN A 429 11.12 -9.03 -5.01
C GLN A 429 11.74 -10.02 -4.04
N ILE A 430 11.57 -9.81 -2.73
CA ILE A 430 12.11 -10.66 -1.68
C ILE A 430 11.25 -11.92 -1.55
N LEU A 431 9.94 -11.75 -1.46
CA LEU A 431 9.02 -12.89 -1.38
C LEU A 431 9.10 -13.76 -2.64
N ALA A 432 9.26 -13.15 -3.83
CA ALA A 432 9.46 -13.88 -5.09
C ALA A 432 10.80 -14.62 -5.17
N GLY A 433 11.84 -14.14 -4.49
CA GLY A 433 13.12 -14.81 -4.35
C GLY A 433 13.05 -16.11 -3.55
N ASN A 434 12.08 -16.18 -2.65
CA ASN A 434 11.95 -17.22 -1.65
C ASN A 434 10.55 -17.85 -1.72
N THR A 435 10.25 -18.53 -2.84
CA THR A 435 8.92 -19.10 -3.16
C THR A 435 8.42 -20.15 -2.15
N GLN A 436 9.31 -20.69 -1.31
CA GLN A 436 8.94 -21.55 -0.19
C GLN A 436 7.95 -20.92 0.79
N TYR A 437 7.90 -19.58 0.87
CA TYR A 437 6.92 -18.86 1.67
C TYR A 437 5.47 -19.04 1.20
N MET A 438 5.29 -19.53 -0.03
CA MET A 438 3.97 -19.69 -0.65
C MET A 438 3.37 -21.09 -0.50
N GLN A 439 3.98 -21.97 0.25
CA GLN A 439 3.38 -23.26 0.53
C GLN A 439 2.07 -23.08 1.32
N ARG A 440 1.02 -23.80 0.93
CA ARG A 440 -0.31 -23.71 1.56
C ARG A 440 -0.28 -23.85 3.09
N SER A 441 0.66 -24.63 3.62
CA SER A 441 0.87 -24.84 5.05
C SER A 441 1.46 -23.62 5.78
N SER A 442 1.98 -22.64 5.07
CA SER A 442 2.62 -21.45 5.65
C SER A 442 1.80 -20.18 5.52
N VAL A 443 0.61 -20.24 4.92
CA VAL A 443 -0.28 -19.11 4.68
C VAL A 443 -1.49 -19.16 5.60
N SER A 444 -1.79 -18.04 6.26
CA SER A 444 -2.93 -17.92 7.16
C SER A 444 -3.72 -16.64 6.92
N PHE A 445 -4.96 -16.63 7.38
CA PHE A 445 -5.86 -15.50 7.40
C PHE A 445 -6.35 -15.24 8.82
N VAL A 446 -6.63 -13.98 9.13
CA VAL A 446 -7.11 -13.57 10.45
C VAL A 446 -8.46 -12.88 10.32
N VAL A 447 -9.43 -13.35 11.09
CA VAL A 447 -10.69 -12.62 11.31
C VAL A 447 -10.63 -12.00 12.69
N ASN A 448 -10.64 -10.67 12.72
CA ASN A 448 -10.66 -9.90 13.95
C ASN A 448 -12.11 -9.64 14.38
N LEU A 449 -12.43 -9.89 15.61
CA LEU A 449 -13.70 -9.53 16.22
C LEU A 449 -13.48 -8.27 17.06
N VAL A 450 -13.96 -7.13 16.57
CA VAL A 450 -13.80 -5.84 17.28
C VAL A 450 -14.92 -5.68 18.28
N GLY A 451 -14.59 -5.25 19.50
CA GLY A 451 -15.57 -4.95 20.55
C GLY A 451 -16.08 -6.17 21.32
N LEU A 452 -15.29 -7.24 21.40
CA LEU A 452 -15.68 -8.49 22.08
C LEU A 452 -15.88 -8.31 23.61
N HIS A 453 -15.31 -7.26 24.20
CA HIS A 453 -15.35 -6.95 25.63
C HIS A 453 -16.29 -5.78 25.98
N ASN A 454 -17.00 -5.25 25.01
CA ASN A 454 -18.02 -4.20 25.22
C ASN A 454 -19.40 -4.86 25.26
#